data_512543c3d73626531e6c6eb8a319f1cf
#
_entry.id   512543c3d73626531e6c6eb8a319f1cf
#
_cell.length_a   1.000
_cell.length_b   1.000
_cell.length_c   1.000
_cell.angle_alpha   90.00
_cell.angle_beta   90.00
_cell.angle_gamma   90.00
#
_symmetry.space_group_name_H-M   'P 1'
#
loop_
_entity.id
_entity.type
_entity.pdbx_description
1 polymer ?
#
loop_
_entity_poly.entity_id
_entity_poly.type
_entity_poly.pdbx_seq_one_letter_code
_entity_poly.pdbx_strand_id
1 'polypeptide(L)'
;MFGPAARFPYDPKAAYIPADAPFEVLQKLHGRLGIERAVIVHASCHGADMRVTLDAIARSGGRYRGTAIIDESYGDLEFKKMHDGGIRGVRFNFVRHLGGPPEMGFFNRTVERVQAMGWHLILHLDAADLVEFDALFRKIRVPMVIDHMGRVKAADGLQQKPFQVLLEWMKQDNFWVKICGAERVSSKGPPFTDAVPFGRALVEAAPERVLWGTDWPHPNVKWMPDDGALVDLFPLMVPEPALQQRILVENPESLYGFQGR
;
A
#
# COMPACT_ATOMS: atom_id res chain seq x y z
N MET A 1 -10.73 -0.85 2.59
CA MET A 1 -12.10 -1.06 3.05
C MET A 1 -12.22 -0.74 4.53
N PHE A 2 -13.41 -0.37 5.01
CA PHE A 2 -13.68 0.04 6.39
C PHE A 2 -15.01 -0.54 6.86
N GLY A 3 -15.11 -0.89 8.16
CA GLY A 3 -16.37 -1.27 8.78
C GLY A 3 -17.08 -2.50 8.19
N PRO A 4 -18.40 -2.64 8.37
CA PRO A 4 -19.26 -1.64 9.02
C PRO A 4 -18.94 -1.44 10.50
N ALA A 5 -19.03 -0.21 10.98
CA ALA A 5 -18.66 0.17 12.35
C ALA A 5 -19.42 -0.65 13.42
N ALA A 6 -20.65 -1.05 13.13
CA ALA A 6 -21.45 -1.88 14.03
C ALA A 6 -20.84 -3.28 14.28
N ARG A 7 -20.05 -3.81 13.35
CA ARG A 7 -19.39 -5.12 13.45
C ARG A 7 -17.90 -4.98 13.74
N PHE A 8 -17.26 -3.98 13.15
CA PHE A 8 -15.85 -3.68 13.25
C PHE A 8 -15.68 -2.22 13.67
N PRO A 9 -15.71 -1.93 14.98
CA PRO A 9 -15.61 -0.57 15.48
C PRO A 9 -14.33 0.12 15.00
N TYR A 10 -14.42 1.44 14.81
CA TYR A 10 -13.25 2.27 14.58
C TYR A 10 -12.50 2.53 15.88
N ASP A 11 -11.19 2.69 15.79
CA ASP A 11 -10.37 3.03 16.95
C ASP A 11 -10.75 4.44 17.44
N PRO A 12 -11.10 4.62 18.72
CA PRO A 12 -11.41 5.93 19.28
C PRO A 12 -10.26 6.96 19.15
N LYS A 13 -9.02 6.47 18.97
CA LYS A 13 -7.82 7.29 18.78
C LYS A 13 -7.48 7.53 17.31
N ALA A 14 -8.29 7.02 16.37
CA ALA A 14 -8.02 7.20 14.95
C ALA A 14 -8.01 8.68 14.57
N ALA A 15 -7.07 9.07 13.72
CA ALA A 15 -6.95 10.43 13.21
C ALA A 15 -8.14 10.85 12.32
N TYR A 16 -8.94 9.89 11.86
CA TYR A 16 -10.16 10.11 11.07
C TYR A 16 -11.14 8.95 11.26
N ILE A 17 -12.43 9.25 11.14
CA ILE A 17 -13.50 8.26 11.12
C ILE A 17 -14.18 8.34 9.75
N PRO A 18 -14.02 7.32 8.89
CA PRO A 18 -14.61 7.32 7.55
C PRO A 18 -16.08 6.87 7.59
N ALA A 19 -16.79 7.11 6.50
CA ALA A 19 -18.05 6.39 6.24
C ALA A 19 -17.75 4.90 5.99
N ASP A 20 -18.71 4.03 6.34
CA ASP A 20 -18.56 2.59 6.10
C ASP A 20 -18.37 2.27 4.61
N ALA A 21 -17.36 1.46 4.34
CA ALA A 21 -17.02 0.95 3.02
C ALA A 21 -16.71 -0.56 3.13
N PRO A 22 -17.76 -1.40 3.35
CA PRO A 22 -17.61 -2.78 3.74
C PRO A 22 -17.18 -3.69 2.59
N PHE A 23 -16.81 -4.91 2.94
CA PHE A 23 -16.32 -5.94 2.03
C PHE A 23 -17.26 -6.21 0.85
N GLU A 24 -18.58 -6.20 1.05
CA GLU A 24 -19.58 -6.44 0.02
C GLU A 24 -19.55 -5.37 -1.08
N VAL A 25 -19.28 -4.12 -0.71
CA VAL A 25 -19.13 -3.01 -1.66
C VAL A 25 -17.83 -3.18 -2.44
N LEU A 26 -16.72 -3.54 -1.76
CA LEU A 26 -15.44 -3.84 -2.41
C LEU A 26 -15.57 -4.99 -3.42
N GLN A 27 -16.27 -6.07 -3.06
CA GLN A 27 -16.49 -7.20 -3.97
C GLN A 27 -17.25 -6.80 -5.24
N LYS A 28 -18.28 -5.94 -5.09
CA LYS A 28 -19.02 -5.42 -6.26
C LYS A 28 -18.14 -4.56 -7.15
N LEU A 29 -17.29 -3.72 -6.56
CA LEU A 29 -16.31 -2.91 -7.30
C LEU A 29 -15.34 -3.81 -8.06
N HIS A 30 -14.73 -4.77 -7.38
CA HIS A 30 -13.80 -5.72 -7.99
C HIS A 30 -14.44 -6.49 -9.15
N GLY A 31 -15.70 -6.95 -8.98
CA GLY A 31 -16.45 -7.61 -10.06
C GLY A 31 -16.68 -6.70 -11.29
N ARG A 32 -16.88 -5.41 -11.10
CA ARG A 32 -17.04 -4.44 -12.20
C ARG A 32 -15.72 -4.13 -12.91
N LEU A 33 -14.62 -4.05 -12.14
CA LEU A 33 -13.29 -3.72 -12.66
C LEU A 33 -12.51 -4.95 -13.16
N GLY A 34 -13.06 -6.16 -13.03
CA GLY A 34 -12.38 -7.39 -13.41
C GLY A 34 -11.23 -7.79 -12.48
N ILE A 35 -11.23 -7.32 -11.23
CA ILE A 35 -10.20 -7.63 -10.24
C ILE A 35 -10.53 -8.97 -9.57
N GLU A 36 -9.73 -9.98 -9.80
CA GLU A 36 -9.95 -11.32 -9.26
C GLU A 36 -9.28 -11.53 -7.89
N ARG A 37 -8.10 -10.98 -7.69
CA ARG A 37 -7.31 -11.10 -6.46
C ARG A 37 -6.91 -9.73 -5.96
N ALA A 38 -6.81 -9.58 -4.63
CA ALA A 38 -6.45 -8.29 -4.04
C ALA A 38 -5.67 -8.44 -2.74
N VAL A 39 -4.99 -7.38 -2.37
CA VAL A 39 -4.36 -7.22 -1.06
C VAL A 39 -5.09 -6.13 -0.28
N ILE A 40 -5.64 -6.51 0.86
CA ILE A 40 -6.26 -5.55 1.79
C ILE A 40 -5.16 -4.91 2.63
N VAL A 41 -4.86 -3.67 2.35
CA VAL A 41 -3.99 -2.88 3.23
C VAL A 41 -4.83 -2.40 4.41
N HIS A 42 -4.47 -2.86 5.62
CA HIS A 42 -5.25 -2.51 6.82
C HIS A 42 -5.30 -1.00 7.03
N ALA A 43 -6.50 -0.50 7.30
CA ALA A 43 -6.73 0.94 7.42
C ALA A 43 -6.50 1.42 8.86
N SER A 44 -5.79 2.54 9.01
CA SER A 44 -5.44 3.10 10.32
C SER A 44 -6.63 3.52 11.18
N CYS A 45 -7.81 3.72 10.58
CA CYS A 45 -9.03 3.99 11.33
C CYS A 45 -9.51 2.84 12.23
N HIS A 46 -9.00 1.62 12.04
CA HIS A 46 -9.24 0.47 12.91
C HIS A 46 -8.10 0.22 13.91
N GLY A 47 -7.06 1.09 13.93
CA GLY A 47 -5.88 0.88 14.78
C GLY A 47 -5.23 -0.48 14.52
N ALA A 48 -4.93 -1.22 15.58
CA ALA A 48 -4.39 -2.57 15.50
C ALA A 48 -5.48 -3.69 15.49
N ASP A 49 -6.77 -3.35 15.40
CA ASP A 49 -7.84 -4.35 15.33
C ASP A 49 -7.94 -4.98 13.94
N MET A 50 -7.29 -6.11 13.74
CA MET A 50 -7.19 -6.81 12.46
C MET A 50 -8.46 -7.55 12.02
N ARG A 51 -9.52 -7.58 12.85
CA ARG A 51 -10.73 -8.39 12.58
C ARG A 51 -11.38 -8.10 11.24
N VAL A 52 -11.47 -6.83 10.84
CA VAL A 52 -12.07 -6.43 9.55
C VAL A 52 -11.29 -6.96 8.35
N THR A 53 -9.95 -6.91 8.41
CA THR A 53 -9.08 -7.40 7.34
C THR A 53 -9.09 -8.92 7.27
N LEU A 54 -8.97 -9.59 8.41
CA LEU A 54 -9.00 -11.06 8.48
C LEU A 54 -10.35 -11.63 8.03
N ASP A 55 -11.49 -11.00 8.40
CA ASP A 55 -12.82 -11.38 7.91
C ASP A 55 -12.92 -11.27 6.38
N ALA A 56 -12.43 -10.18 5.81
CA ALA A 56 -12.43 -9.98 4.35
C ALA A 56 -11.60 -11.06 3.63
N ILE A 57 -10.41 -11.37 4.15
CA ILE A 57 -9.54 -12.42 3.59
C ILE A 57 -10.24 -13.78 3.67
N ALA A 58 -10.77 -14.17 4.83
CA ALA A 58 -11.46 -15.42 5.04
C ALA A 58 -12.66 -15.59 4.07
N ARG A 59 -13.45 -14.53 3.89
CA ARG A 59 -14.63 -14.52 3.00
C ARG A 59 -14.28 -14.48 1.52
N SER A 60 -13.04 -14.17 1.18
CA SER A 60 -12.59 -14.09 -0.23
C SER A 60 -12.43 -15.46 -0.90
N GLY A 61 -12.47 -16.55 -0.16
CA GLY A 61 -12.20 -17.89 -0.71
C GLY A 61 -10.76 -18.06 -1.21
N GLY A 62 -9.79 -17.49 -0.50
CA GLY A 62 -8.36 -17.59 -0.83
C GLY A 62 -7.84 -16.55 -1.84
N ARG A 63 -8.74 -15.74 -2.40
CA ARG A 63 -8.40 -14.74 -3.42
C ARG A 63 -7.71 -13.49 -2.87
N TYR A 64 -7.83 -13.22 -1.56
CA TYR A 64 -7.26 -12.02 -0.96
C TYR A 64 -6.12 -12.36 0.00
N ARG A 65 -5.21 -11.41 0.15
CA ARG A 65 -4.18 -11.34 1.18
C ARG A 65 -4.34 -10.02 1.92
N GLY A 66 -3.55 -9.81 2.96
CA GLY A 66 -3.58 -8.55 3.69
C GLY A 66 -2.24 -8.12 4.25
N THR A 67 -2.22 -6.88 4.72
CA THR A 67 -1.13 -6.36 5.55
C THR A 67 -1.71 -5.78 6.83
N ALA A 68 -0.93 -5.84 7.91
CA ALA A 68 -1.36 -5.48 9.25
C ALA A 68 -0.87 -4.09 9.67
N ILE A 69 -1.60 -3.46 10.57
CA ILE A 69 -1.09 -2.47 11.52
C ILE A 69 -1.09 -3.16 12.88
N ILE A 70 0.02 -3.08 13.59
CA ILE A 70 0.22 -3.75 14.89
C ILE A 70 0.66 -2.77 15.96
N ASP A 71 0.54 -3.17 17.19
CA ASP A 71 1.08 -2.46 18.37
C ASP A 71 1.93 -3.40 19.23
N GLU A 72 2.37 -2.94 20.39
CA GLU A 72 3.24 -3.69 21.33
C GLU A 72 2.58 -4.95 21.91
N SER A 73 1.27 -5.12 21.80
CA SER A 73 0.55 -6.31 22.31
C SER A 73 0.70 -7.53 21.41
N TYR A 74 1.19 -7.36 20.17
CA TYR A 74 1.34 -8.43 19.20
C TYR A 74 2.61 -9.25 19.45
N GLY A 75 2.42 -10.48 19.96
CA GLY A 75 3.47 -11.49 20.14
C GLY A 75 3.51 -12.50 18.99
N ASP A 76 4.34 -13.53 19.16
CA ASP A 76 4.57 -14.55 18.11
C ASP A 76 3.30 -15.34 17.79
N LEU A 77 2.41 -15.54 18.78
CA LEU A 77 1.13 -16.21 18.55
C LEU A 77 0.21 -15.39 17.62
N GLU A 78 0.15 -14.08 17.83
CA GLU A 78 -0.65 -13.19 16.98
C GLU A 78 -0.05 -13.11 15.56
N PHE A 79 1.26 -13.05 15.42
CA PHE A 79 1.92 -13.11 14.11
C PHE A 79 1.61 -14.41 13.38
N LYS A 80 1.66 -15.56 14.09
CA LYS A 80 1.28 -16.85 13.50
C LYS A 80 -0.18 -16.86 13.05
N LYS A 81 -1.11 -16.42 13.89
CA LYS A 81 -2.55 -16.32 13.53
C LYS A 81 -2.78 -15.44 12.30
N MET A 82 -2.09 -14.30 12.24
CA MET A 82 -2.15 -13.41 11.08
C MET A 82 -1.61 -14.07 9.81
N HIS A 83 -0.48 -14.78 9.91
CA HIS A 83 0.11 -15.51 8.78
C HIS A 83 -0.87 -16.56 8.24
N ASP A 84 -1.41 -17.38 9.14
CA ASP A 84 -2.40 -18.42 8.80
C ASP A 84 -3.67 -17.80 8.20
N GLY A 85 -4.04 -16.60 8.67
CA GLY A 85 -5.14 -15.78 8.17
C GLY A 85 -4.86 -15.01 6.85
N GLY A 86 -3.68 -15.17 6.24
CA GLY A 86 -3.34 -14.60 4.95
C GLY A 86 -2.68 -13.21 4.97
N ILE A 87 -2.23 -12.74 6.15
CA ILE A 87 -1.41 -11.52 6.26
C ILE A 87 0.02 -11.83 5.78
N ARG A 88 0.64 -10.89 5.05
CA ARG A 88 1.97 -11.04 4.47
C ARG A 88 2.89 -9.85 4.69
N GLY A 89 2.48 -8.87 5.48
CA GLY A 89 3.29 -7.70 5.78
C GLY A 89 2.75 -6.83 6.89
N VAL A 90 3.56 -5.90 7.35
CA VAL A 90 3.21 -4.88 8.35
C VAL A 90 3.34 -3.50 7.73
N ARG A 91 2.34 -2.64 7.95
CA ARG A 91 2.33 -1.26 7.50
C ARG A 91 2.70 -0.31 8.63
N PHE A 92 3.63 0.58 8.35
CA PHE A 92 3.96 1.71 9.19
C PHE A 92 3.54 3.03 8.52
N ASN A 93 2.88 3.88 9.30
CA ASN A 93 2.61 5.27 8.91
C ASN A 93 3.75 6.14 9.46
N PHE A 94 4.42 6.87 8.57
CA PHE A 94 5.37 7.92 8.93
C PHE A 94 4.72 9.30 8.77
N VAL A 95 3.60 9.36 8.06
CA VAL A 95 2.83 10.57 7.77
C VAL A 95 2.40 11.26 9.06
N ARG A 96 2.81 12.51 9.25
CA ARG A 96 2.69 13.24 10.52
C ARG A 96 1.23 13.39 11.00
N HIS A 97 0.28 13.66 10.11
CA HIS A 97 -1.13 13.80 10.49
C HIS A 97 -1.83 12.47 10.83
N LEU A 98 -1.15 11.33 10.64
CA LEU A 98 -1.63 10.00 11.03
C LEU A 98 -0.82 9.43 12.20
N GLY A 99 -0.15 10.26 12.99
CA GLY A 99 0.63 9.87 14.16
C GLY A 99 2.14 10.01 13.99
N GLY A 100 2.63 10.15 12.77
CA GLY A 100 4.07 10.29 12.48
C GLY A 100 4.86 8.99 12.63
N PRO A 101 6.21 9.09 12.62
CA PRO A 101 7.09 7.93 12.73
C PRO A 101 6.81 7.11 14.00
N PRO A 102 6.90 5.77 13.92
CA PRO A 102 6.78 4.92 15.09
C PRO A 102 7.97 5.10 16.06
N GLU A 103 7.82 4.62 17.30
CA GLU A 103 8.96 4.47 18.19
C GLU A 103 9.99 3.51 17.54
N MET A 104 11.27 3.90 17.50
CA MET A 104 12.29 3.19 16.71
C MET A 104 12.63 1.82 17.27
N GLY A 105 12.56 1.60 18.58
CA GLY A 105 12.74 0.27 19.16
C GLY A 105 11.64 -0.69 18.73
N PHE A 106 10.38 -0.24 18.76
CA PHE A 106 9.24 -1.01 18.25
C PHE A 106 9.38 -1.30 16.75
N PHE A 107 9.76 -0.30 15.97
CA PHE A 107 10.00 -0.46 14.54
C PHE A 107 11.06 -1.55 14.26
N ASN A 108 12.22 -1.47 14.93
CA ASN A 108 13.31 -2.42 14.74
C ASN A 108 12.91 -3.85 15.15
N ARG A 109 12.26 -4.04 16.30
CA ARG A 109 11.74 -5.36 16.72
C ARG A 109 10.73 -5.92 15.71
N THR A 110 9.91 -5.04 15.11
CA THR A 110 8.97 -5.47 14.07
C THR A 110 9.69 -5.87 12.78
N VAL A 111 10.74 -5.16 12.37
CA VAL A 111 11.57 -5.54 11.21
C VAL A 111 12.15 -6.95 11.38
N GLU A 112 12.67 -7.28 12.57
CA GLU A 112 13.21 -8.62 12.88
C GLU A 112 12.12 -9.71 12.75
N ARG A 113 10.91 -9.45 13.27
CA ARG A 113 9.77 -10.37 13.15
C ARG A 113 9.31 -10.54 11.70
N VAL A 114 9.21 -9.44 10.97
CA VAL A 114 8.86 -9.42 9.54
C VAL A 114 9.85 -10.28 8.75
N GLN A 115 11.16 -10.15 9.05
CA GLN A 115 12.19 -10.98 8.44
C GLN A 115 12.01 -12.46 8.77
N ALA A 116 11.79 -12.80 10.02
CA ALA A 116 11.58 -14.19 10.47
C ALA A 116 10.35 -14.84 9.83
N MET A 117 9.31 -14.06 9.56
CA MET A 117 8.07 -14.52 8.91
C MET A 117 8.15 -14.58 7.37
N GLY A 118 9.24 -14.10 6.75
CA GLY A 118 9.31 -13.91 5.30
C GLY A 118 8.28 -12.91 4.77
N TRP A 119 7.91 -11.93 5.59
CA TRP A 119 6.98 -10.87 5.23
C TRP A 119 7.71 -9.64 4.69
N HIS A 120 6.93 -8.61 4.34
CA HIS A 120 7.44 -7.31 3.92
C HIS A 120 6.91 -6.17 4.80
N LEU A 121 7.54 -5.01 4.70
CA LEU A 121 7.02 -3.76 5.27
C LEU A 121 6.24 -3.00 4.20
N ILE A 122 5.21 -2.25 4.61
CA ILE A 122 4.64 -1.16 3.81
C ILE A 122 4.96 0.14 4.53
N LEU A 123 5.51 1.09 3.81
CA LEU A 123 5.87 2.41 4.32
C LEU A 123 4.96 3.47 3.70
N HIS A 124 4.10 4.05 4.52
CA HIS A 124 3.27 5.19 4.15
C HIS A 124 3.99 6.47 4.57
N LEU A 125 4.56 7.14 3.59
CA LEU A 125 5.48 8.27 3.75
C LEU A 125 4.90 9.53 3.09
N ASP A 126 5.23 10.70 3.62
CA ASP A 126 5.17 11.95 2.86
C ASP A 126 6.48 12.15 2.08
N ALA A 127 6.47 12.96 1.04
CA ALA A 127 7.66 13.19 0.20
C ALA A 127 8.90 13.62 1.00
N ALA A 128 8.74 14.41 2.04
CA ALA A 128 9.85 14.83 2.91
C ALA A 128 10.50 13.67 3.65
N ASP A 129 9.71 12.66 4.05
CA ASP A 129 10.17 11.50 4.81
C ASP A 129 11.14 10.64 3.97
N LEU A 130 10.98 10.62 2.64
CA LEU A 130 11.91 9.93 1.73
C LEU A 130 13.34 10.44 1.90
N VAL A 131 13.51 11.72 2.11
CA VAL A 131 14.82 12.36 2.32
C VAL A 131 15.26 12.23 3.79
N GLU A 132 14.35 12.44 4.72
CA GLU A 132 14.63 12.44 6.16
C GLU A 132 15.09 11.05 6.63
N PHE A 133 14.43 9.98 6.18
CA PHE A 133 14.71 8.61 6.61
C PHE A 133 15.53 7.79 5.61
N ASP A 134 16.14 8.40 4.58
CA ASP A 134 16.94 7.70 3.56
C ASP A 134 18.01 6.80 4.19
N ALA A 135 18.80 7.33 5.11
CA ALA A 135 19.88 6.58 5.76
C ALA A 135 19.38 5.43 6.64
N LEU A 136 18.17 5.52 7.20
CA LEU A 136 17.52 4.47 7.98
C LEU A 136 17.08 3.33 7.06
N PHE A 137 16.27 3.63 6.04
CA PHE A 137 15.65 2.61 5.20
C PHE A 137 16.67 1.85 4.34
N ARG A 138 17.76 2.49 3.89
CA ARG A 138 18.84 1.81 3.17
C ARG A 138 19.56 0.71 3.98
N LYS A 139 19.44 0.70 5.30
CA LYS A 139 20.02 -0.34 6.16
C LYS A 139 19.13 -1.57 6.32
N ILE A 140 17.85 -1.44 6.04
CA ILE A 140 16.86 -2.52 6.17
C ILE A 140 16.98 -3.46 4.99
N ARG A 141 16.87 -4.77 5.22
CA ARG A 141 17.07 -5.82 4.20
C ARG A 141 15.79 -6.57 3.84
N VAL A 142 14.73 -6.44 4.63
CA VAL A 142 13.42 -7.01 4.26
C VAL A 142 12.81 -6.22 3.10
N PRO A 143 11.95 -6.83 2.28
CA PRO A 143 11.24 -6.09 1.24
C PRO A 143 10.41 -4.96 1.84
N MET A 144 10.50 -3.77 1.24
CA MET A 144 9.78 -2.56 1.67
C MET A 144 8.98 -2.00 0.50
N VAL A 145 7.67 -1.87 0.69
CA VAL A 145 6.74 -1.32 -0.31
C VAL A 145 6.43 0.13 0.03
N ILE A 146 6.77 1.04 -0.84
CA ILE A 146 6.46 2.47 -0.69
C ILE A 146 5.05 2.74 -1.22
N ASP A 147 4.15 3.24 -0.36
CA ASP A 147 2.78 3.60 -0.73
C ASP A 147 2.76 4.84 -1.64
N HIS A 148 1.84 4.85 -2.63
CA HIS A 148 1.39 6.03 -3.39
C HIS A 148 2.53 6.85 -4.01
N MET A 149 3.51 6.18 -4.65
CA MET A 149 4.68 6.85 -5.28
C MET A 149 5.42 7.78 -4.30
N GLY A 150 5.42 7.44 -2.98
CA GLY A 150 6.03 8.27 -1.94
C GLY A 150 5.31 9.61 -1.72
N ARG A 151 4.08 9.76 -2.18
CA ARG A 151 3.25 10.99 -2.07
C ARG A 151 4.00 12.26 -2.55
N VAL A 152 4.85 12.10 -3.55
CA VAL A 152 5.53 13.24 -4.21
C VAL A 152 4.48 14.14 -4.89
N LYS A 153 4.82 15.40 -5.09
CA LYS A 153 3.89 16.36 -5.70
C LYS A 153 4.21 16.53 -7.18
N ALA A 154 3.23 16.32 -8.04
CA ALA A 154 3.42 16.49 -9.49
C ALA A 154 3.85 17.91 -9.87
N ALA A 155 3.40 18.93 -9.13
CA ALA A 155 3.79 20.33 -9.36
C ALA A 155 5.30 20.57 -9.25
N ASP A 156 6.01 19.78 -8.42
CA ASP A 156 7.44 19.96 -8.16
C ASP A 156 8.32 19.27 -9.21
N GLY A 157 7.69 18.56 -10.17
CA GLY A 157 8.35 17.91 -11.30
C GLY A 157 9.17 16.68 -10.90
N LEU A 158 9.67 15.95 -11.92
CA LEU A 158 10.42 14.70 -11.72
C LEU A 158 11.79 14.93 -11.05
N GLN A 159 12.36 16.13 -11.14
CA GLN A 159 13.69 16.43 -10.57
C GLN A 159 13.65 16.80 -9.08
N GLN A 160 12.47 16.79 -8.44
CA GLN A 160 12.36 17.04 -7.01
C GLN A 160 13.18 16.04 -6.20
N LYS A 161 13.87 16.51 -5.16
CA LYS A 161 14.77 15.68 -4.37
C LYS A 161 14.12 14.39 -3.81
N PRO A 162 12.88 14.42 -3.25
CA PRO A 162 12.22 13.22 -2.76
C PRO A 162 12.04 12.14 -3.84
N PHE A 163 11.63 12.53 -5.06
CA PHE A 163 11.43 11.57 -6.13
C PHE A 163 12.75 10.96 -6.62
N GLN A 164 13.82 11.77 -6.67
CA GLN A 164 15.15 11.26 -7.01
C GLN A 164 15.65 10.26 -5.96
N VAL A 165 15.39 10.48 -4.67
CA VAL A 165 15.69 9.51 -3.61
C VAL A 165 14.89 8.21 -3.82
N LEU A 166 13.60 8.31 -4.15
CA LEU A 166 12.78 7.13 -4.43
C LEU A 166 13.31 6.33 -5.64
N LEU A 167 13.70 6.99 -6.72
CA LEU A 167 14.32 6.34 -7.88
C LEU A 167 15.64 5.64 -7.52
N GLU A 168 16.46 6.25 -6.65
CA GLU A 168 17.69 5.62 -6.15
C GLU A 168 17.39 4.40 -5.26
N TRP A 169 16.29 4.41 -4.49
CA TRP A 169 15.85 3.22 -3.74
C TRP A 169 15.44 2.09 -4.67
N MET A 170 14.76 2.40 -5.78
CA MET A 170 14.34 1.39 -6.75
C MET A 170 15.51 0.67 -7.43
N LYS A 171 16.75 1.13 -7.32
CA LYS A 171 17.95 0.39 -7.75
C LYS A 171 18.35 -0.74 -6.80
N GLN A 172 17.77 -0.82 -5.61
CA GLN A 172 18.04 -1.86 -4.61
C GLN A 172 16.91 -2.90 -4.62
N ASP A 173 17.23 -4.18 -4.52
CA ASP A 173 16.31 -5.30 -4.73
C ASP A 173 15.20 -5.43 -3.66
N ASN A 174 15.37 -4.79 -2.51
CA ASN A 174 14.40 -4.84 -1.42
C ASN A 174 13.39 -3.68 -1.43
N PHE A 175 13.52 -2.69 -2.33
CA PHE A 175 12.53 -1.63 -2.44
C PHE A 175 11.51 -1.91 -3.54
N TRP A 176 10.26 -1.78 -3.17
CA TRP A 176 9.08 -1.90 -4.02
C TRP A 176 8.28 -0.60 -3.96
N VAL A 177 7.48 -0.33 -4.97
CA VAL A 177 6.63 0.86 -4.98
C VAL A 177 5.26 0.57 -5.55
N LYS A 178 4.23 1.22 -5.00
CA LYS A 178 2.89 1.23 -5.60
C LYS A 178 2.71 2.47 -6.46
N ILE A 179 2.44 2.29 -7.75
CA ILE A 179 2.06 3.36 -8.68
C ILE A 179 0.55 3.66 -8.65
N CYS A 180 -0.06 3.53 -7.47
CA CYS A 180 -1.42 3.97 -7.15
C CYS A 180 -1.40 5.35 -6.50
N GLY A 181 -2.57 5.90 -6.19
CA GLY A 181 -2.69 7.18 -5.51
C GLY A 181 -2.36 8.36 -6.41
N ALA A 182 -2.69 8.28 -7.71
CA ALA A 182 -2.54 9.39 -8.64
C ALA A 182 -3.26 10.66 -8.16
N GLU A 183 -4.40 10.51 -7.50
CA GLU A 183 -5.19 11.58 -6.87
C GLU A 183 -4.47 12.26 -5.69
N ARG A 184 -3.46 11.59 -5.11
CA ARG A 184 -2.63 12.11 -4.01
C ARG A 184 -1.38 12.83 -4.52
N VAL A 185 -0.88 12.43 -5.69
CA VAL A 185 0.31 12.98 -6.36
C VAL A 185 -0.06 14.18 -7.23
N SER A 186 -1.21 14.11 -7.91
CA SER A 186 -1.67 15.13 -8.84
C SER A 186 -1.85 16.50 -8.17
N SER A 187 -1.49 17.54 -8.91
CA SER A 187 -1.74 18.92 -8.56
C SER A 187 -2.89 19.54 -9.35
N LYS A 188 -3.34 18.86 -10.40
CA LYS A 188 -4.36 19.36 -11.35
C LYS A 188 -5.75 18.79 -11.11
N GLY A 189 -5.86 17.68 -10.35
CA GLY A 189 -7.12 16.96 -10.19
C GLY A 189 -7.43 16.01 -11.34
N PRO A 190 -8.68 15.49 -11.40
CA PRO A 190 -9.07 14.54 -12.44
C PRO A 190 -8.81 15.07 -13.86
N PRO A 191 -8.34 14.23 -14.80
CA PRO A 191 -8.10 12.78 -14.68
C PRO A 191 -6.69 12.40 -14.18
N PHE A 192 -6.00 13.24 -13.41
CA PHE A 192 -4.73 12.98 -12.72
C PHE A 192 -3.54 12.66 -13.66
N THR A 193 -3.57 13.11 -14.90
CA THR A 193 -2.56 12.78 -15.94
C THR A 193 -1.18 13.35 -15.63
N ASP A 194 -1.08 14.37 -14.77
CA ASP A 194 0.20 14.90 -14.31
C ASP A 194 0.96 13.95 -13.36
N ALA A 195 0.30 12.90 -12.85
CA ALA A 195 0.94 11.81 -12.12
C ALA A 195 1.57 10.73 -13.04
N VAL A 196 1.15 10.65 -14.32
CA VAL A 196 1.60 9.63 -15.26
C VAL A 196 3.13 9.59 -15.45
N PRO A 197 3.84 10.70 -15.60
CA PRO A 197 5.30 10.67 -15.76
C PRO A 197 6.03 10.05 -14.57
N PHE A 198 5.50 10.19 -13.35
CA PHE A 198 6.07 9.60 -12.14
C PHE A 198 5.90 8.08 -12.14
N GLY A 199 4.71 7.58 -12.46
CA GLY A 199 4.47 6.14 -12.61
C GLY A 199 5.37 5.52 -13.68
N ARG A 200 5.51 6.14 -14.85
CA ARG A 200 6.42 5.68 -15.91
C ARG A 200 7.86 5.58 -15.46
N ALA A 201 8.39 6.62 -14.83
CA ALA A 201 9.78 6.62 -14.36
C ALA A 201 10.05 5.51 -13.33
N LEU A 202 9.07 5.20 -12.45
CA LEU A 202 9.18 4.10 -11.48
C LEU A 202 9.13 2.73 -12.16
N VAL A 203 8.29 2.56 -13.18
CA VAL A 203 8.22 1.33 -13.98
C VAL A 203 9.52 1.11 -14.76
N GLU A 204 10.06 2.16 -15.37
CA GLU A 204 11.35 2.11 -16.08
C GLU A 204 12.51 1.76 -15.14
N ALA A 205 12.47 2.24 -13.89
CA ALA A 205 13.52 1.99 -12.91
C ALA A 205 13.58 0.55 -12.40
N ALA A 206 12.40 -0.10 -12.18
CA ALA A 206 12.35 -1.45 -11.62
C ALA A 206 10.99 -2.12 -11.90
N PRO A 207 10.71 -2.55 -13.13
CA PRO A 207 9.40 -3.09 -13.50
C PRO A 207 8.99 -4.34 -12.72
N GLU A 208 9.95 -5.10 -12.19
CA GLU A 208 9.75 -6.30 -11.38
C GLU A 208 9.40 -6.02 -9.91
N ARG A 209 9.45 -4.75 -9.48
CA ARG A 209 9.16 -4.32 -8.10
C ARG A 209 8.13 -3.19 -8.01
N VAL A 210 7.33 -3.05 -9.06
CA VAL A 210 6.19 -2.14 -9.09
C VAL A 210 4.90 -2.91 -8.83
N LEU A 211 4.02 -2.31 -8.05
CA LEU A 211 2.67 -2.79 -7.76
C LEU A 211 1.65 -1.72 -8.16
N TRP A 212 0.41 -2.14 -8.38
CA TRP A 212 -0.71 -1.24 -8.62
C TRP A 212 -1.89 -1.58 -7.70
N GLY A 213 -2.78 -0.63 -7.49
CA GLY A 213 -4.04 -0.81 -6.78
C GLY A 213 -4.93 0.42 -6.88
N THR A 214 -6.20 0.28 -6.51
CA THR A 214 -7.17 1.38 -6.57
C THR A 214 -6.98 2.40 -5.44
N ASP A 215 -6.51 1.97 -4.27
CA ASP A 215 -6.54 2.73 -3.01
C ASP A 215 -7.98 2.98 -2.49
N TRP A 216 -8.97 2.20 -3.03
CA TRP A 216 -10.35 2.31 -2.58
C TRP A 216 -10.49 2.09 -1.05
N PRO A 217 -11.28 2.87 -0.35
CA PRO A 217 -12.25 3.88 -0.77
C PRO A 217 -11.75 5.33 -0.65
N HIS A 218 -10.48 5.61 -0.86
CA HIS A 218 -9.87 6.93 -1.00
C HIS A 218 -10.10 7.87 0.20
N PRO A 219 -9.75 7.49 1.44
CA PRO A 219 -9.94 8.38 2.57
C PRO A 219 -9.01 9.59 2.47
N ASN A 220 -9.48 10.75 2.97
CA ASN A 220 -8.66 11.95 3.09
C ASN A 220 -8.07 12.47 1.76
N VAL A 221 -8.79 12.33 0.66
CA VAL A 221 -8.39 12.87 -0.64
C VAL A 221 -8.99 14.25 -0.88
N LYS A 222 -8.28 15.08 -1.64
CA LYS A 222 -8.78 16.39 -2.06
C LYS A 222 -9.85 16.25 -3.14
N TRP A 223 -9.66 15.32 -4.07
CA TRP A 223 -10.59 15.00 -5.14
C TRP A 223 -10.93 13.52 -5.07
N MET A 224 -12.20 13.20 -4.90
CA MET A 224 -12.66 11.81 -4.93
C MET A 224 -12.51 11.28 -6.36
N PRO A 225 -11.67 10.26 -6.60
CA PRO A 225 -11.52 9.68 -7.92
C PRO A 225 -12.68 8.75 -8.25
N ASP A 226 -12.88 8.49 -9.54
CA ASP A 226 -13.61 7.34 -10.04
C ASP A 226 -12.62 6.17 -10.21
N ASP A 227 -12.94 5.01 -9.65
CA ASP A 227 -12.05 3.84 -9.70
C ASP A 227 -11.85 3.30 -11.13
N GLY A 228 -12.86 3.43 -12.00
CA GLY A 228 -12.73 3.10 -13.43
C GLY A 228 -11.73 4.01 -14.12
N ALA A 229 -11.80 5.33 -13.84
CA ALA A 229 -10.83 6.28 -14.39
C ALA A 229 -9.39 6.02 -13.89
N LEU A 230 -9.22 5.50 -12.66
CA LEU A 230 -7.89 5.08 -12.18
C LEU A 230 -7.39 3.82 -12.90
N VAL A 231 -8.28 2.89 -13.25
CA VAL A 231 -7.95 1.74 -14.12
C VAL A 231 -7.54 2.22 -15.50
N ASP A 232 -8.28 3.17 -16.10
CA ASP A 232 -7.97 3.73 -17.41
C ASP A 232 -6.67 4.55 -17.43
N LEU A 233 -6.24 5.08 -16.28
CA LEU A 233 -4.97 5.79 -16.14
C LEU A 233 -3.77 4.84 -16.15
N PHE A 234 -3.93 3.59 -15.70
CA PHE A 234 -2.84 2.62 -15.58
C PHE A 234 -2.12 2.34 -16.92
N PRO A 235 -2.80 2.10 -18.06
CA PRO A 235 -2.13 1.92 -19.36
C PRO A 235 -1.33 3.14 -19.82
N LEU A 236 -1.67 4.33 -19.34
CA LEU A 236 -0.86 5.53 -19.64
C LEU A 236 0.46 5.53 -18.88
N MET A 237 0.52 4.90 -17.71
CA MET A 237 1.77 4.70 -16.94
C MET A 237 2.55 3.50 -17.47
N VAL A 238 1.86 2.45 -17.92
CA VAL A 238 2.41 1.16 -18.34
C VAL A 238 1.83 0.76 -19.69
N PRO A 239 2.34 1.32 -20.80
CA PRO A 239 1.76 1.08 -22.12
C PRO A 239 2.01 -0.34 -22.65
N GLU A 240 3.08 -1.03 -22.23
CA GLU A 240 3.45 -2.35 -22.71
C GLU A 240 2.62 -3.46 -22.04
N PRO A 241 1.85 -4.28 -22.78
CA PRO A 241 1.00 -5.34 -22.20
C PRO A 241 1.78 -6.35 -21.33
N ALA A 242 3.01 -6.68 -21.70
CA ALA A 242 3.85 -7.58 -20.91
C ALA A 242 4.20 -7.00 -19.54
N LEU A 243 4.45 -5.68 -19.45
CA LEU A 243 4.68 -5.01 -18.18
C LEU A 243 3.38 -4.87 -17.36
N GLN A 244 2.23 -4.67 -18.03
CA GLN A 244 0.93 -4.70 -17.36
C GLN A 244 0.69 -6.04 -16.68
N GLN A 245 0.90 -7.16 -17.40
CA GLN A 245 0.80 -8.51 -16.83
C GLN A 245 1.74 -8.69 -15.64
N ARG A 246 2.98 -8.26 -15.76
CA ARG A 246 3.96 -8.34 -14.68
C ARG A 246 3.49 -7.57 -13.44
N ILE A 247 3.10 -6.32 -13.59
CA ILE A 247 2.74 -5.43 -12.47
C ILE A 247 1.42 -5.85 -11.82
N LEU A 248 0.43 -6.29 -12.61
CA LEU A 248 -0.90 -6.64 -12.10
C LEU A 248 -0.98 -8.07 -11.57
N VAL A 249 -0.08 -8.97 -12.01
CA VAL A 249 -0.17 -10.40 -11.69
C VAL A 249 1.11 -10.94 -11.08
N GLU A 250 2.23 -10.94 -11.80
CA GLU A 250 3.45 -11.65 -11.40
C GLU A 250 4.11 -11.03 -10.15
N ASN A 251 4.24 -9.71 -10.13
CA ASN A 251 4.82 -9.01 -8.99
C ASN A 251 4.01 -9.22 -7.69
N PRO A 252 2.66 -9.02 -7.66
CA PRO A 252 1.90 -9.33 -6.45
C PRO A 252 1.87 -10.82 -6.12
N GLU A 253 1.91 -11.75 -7.09
CA GLU A 253 2.06 -13.18 -6.81
C GLU A 253 3.35 -13.46 -6.05
N SER A 254 4.46 -12.93 -6.52
CA SER A 254 5.77 -13.09 -5.91
C SER A 254 5.82 -12.53 -4.48
N LEU A 255 5.37 -11.28 -4.29
CA LEU A 255 5.51 -10.60 -3.01
C LEU A 255 4.54 -11.10 -1.94
N TYR A 256 3.30 -11.40 -2.31
CA TYR A 256 2.23 -11.76 -1.37
C TYR A 256 1.96 -13.27 -1.28
N GLY A 257 2.70 -14.08 -2.03
CA GLY A 257 2.56 -15.54 -2.00
C GLY A 257 1.18 -16.01 -2.47
N PHE A 258 0.64 -15.40 -3.52
CA PHE A 258 -0.50 -15.98 -4.20
C PHE A 258 -0.03 -17.23 -4.96
N GLN A 259 -0.79 -18.33 -4.86
CA GLN A 259 -0.51 -19.49 -5.69
C GLN A 259 -0.84 -19.13 -7.15
N GLY A 260 0.08 -19.43 -8.06
CA GLY A 260 -0.17 -19.33 -9.49
C GLY A 260 -1.37 -20.20 -9.90
N ARG A 261 -2.03 -19.84 -10.98
CA ARG A 261 -3.09 -20.67 -11.57
C ARG A 261 -2.51 -21.88 -12.27
#